data_eb7989f14cae161c96999d55a1e39da8
#
_entry.id   eb7989f14cae161c96999d55a1e39da8
#
_cell.length_a   1.000
_cell.length_b   1.000
_cell.length_c   1.000
_cell.angle_alpha   90.00
_cell.angle_beta   90.00
_cell.angle_gamma   90.00
#
_symmetry.space_group_name_H-M   'P 1'
#
loop_
_entity.id
_entity.type
_entity.pdbx_description
1 polymer ?
#
loop_
_entity_poly.entity_id
_entity_poly.type
_entity_poly.pdbx_seq_one_letter_code
_entity_poly.pdbx_strand_id
1 'polypeptide(L)'
;RDLYYVAVHFHGTDQCDVSLADAFTEEEIKALWECDNAKYYMERGPGINPVYPSEQYGVYVLEDFIDRAVEDLAQDRPVVRLRFGHDGCMMVLYTVMGLPGWSDPAKDYSDIKNVWHNYNVPMASNVQMVFYRGRQPDDILVRLYINEKVQAMPFEPVGDCFYRWEDVLAGYTDVIKAG
;
A
#
# COMPACT_ATOMS: atom_id res chain seq x y z
N ARG A 1 -10.56 -17.77 -16.89
CA ARG A 1 -9.89 -16.55 -16.37
C ARG A 1 -10.50 -15.29 -16.97
N ASP A 2 -10.61 -15.18 -18.29
CA ASP A 2 -11.14 -13.99 -18.96
C ASP A 2 -12.59 -13.69 -18.56
N LEU A 3 -13.44 -14.72 -18.44
CA LEU A 3 -14.81 -14.58 -17.97
C LEU A 3 -14.87 -14.07 -16.50
N TYR A 4 -13.94 -14.51 -15.66
CA TYR A 4 -13.82 -14.01 -14.29
C TYR A 4 -13.52 -12.50 -14.25
N TYR A 5 -12.56 -12.04 -15.07
CA TYR A 5 -12.28 -10.59 -15.16
C TYR A 5 -13.48 -9.80 -15.69
N VAL A 6 -14.19 -10.34 -16.66
CA VAL A 6 -15.44 -9.71 -17.13
C VAL A 6 -16.45 -9.63 -15.98
N ALA A 7 -16.67 -10.72 -15.24
CA ALA A 7 -17.61 -10.77 -14.12
C ALA A 7 -17.26 -9.75 -13.02
N VAL A 8 -15.99 -9.65 -12.65
CA VAL A 8 -15.51 -8.68 -11.64
C VAL A 8 -15.73 -7.23 -12.09
N HIS A 9 -15.48 -6.92 -13.37
CA HIS A 9 -15.67 -5.56 -13.89
C HIS A 9 -17.16 -5.19 -14.06
N PHE A 10 -18.05 -6.14 -14.30
CA PHE A 10 -19.48 -5.87 -14.38
C PHE A 10 -20.08 -5.35 -13.06
N HIS A 11 -19.53 -5.74 -11.92
CA HIS A 11 -19.97 -5.22 -10.62
C HIS A 11 -19.72 -3.70 -10.43
N GLY A 12 -18.84 -3.12 -11.23
CA GLY A 12 -18.53 -1.69 -11.20
C GLY A 12 -19.30 -0.85 -12.22
N THR A 13 -20.22 -1.44 -13.00
CA THR A 13 -20.95 -0.75 -14.06
C THR A 13 -22.45 -0.66 -13.72
N ASP A 14 -22.91 0.53 -13.33
CA ASP A 14 -24.34 0.82 -13.06
C ASP A 14 -25.23 0.73 -14.30
N GLN A 15 -24.68 0.47 -15.48
CA GLN A 15 -25.39 0.49 -16.76
C GLN A 15 -25.84 -0.88 -17.26
N CYS A 16 -25.60 -1.94 -16.50
CA CYS A 16 -25.89 -3.30 -16.94
C CYS A 16 -26.59 -4.09 -15.83
N ASP A 17 -27.85 -4.46 -16.09
CA ASP A 17 -28.65 -5.33 -15.22
C ASP A 17 -28.20 -6.82 -15.28
N VAL A 18 -27.07 -7.10 -15.91
CA VAL A 18 -26.53 -8.45 -16.05
C VAL A 18 -25.55 -8.74 -14.92
N SER A 19 -25.89 -9.70 -14.08
CA SER A 19 -24.95 -10.29 -13.12
C SER A 19 -24.32 -11.55 -13.72
N LEU A 20 -23.00 -11.64 -13.67
CA LEU A 20 -22.26 -12.86 -13.98
C LEU A 20 -21.82 -13.60 -12.70
N ALA A 21 -22.33 -13.18 -11.54
CA ALA A 21 -22.02 -13.84 -10.27
C ALA A 21 -22.43 -15.33 -10.29
N ASP A 22 -23.59 -15.62 -10.90
CA ASP A 22 -24.12 -17.00 -11.00
C ASP A 22 -23.37 -17.89 -12.03
N ALA A 23 -22.41 -17.31 -12.77
CA ALA A 23 -21.59 -18.05 -13.72
C ALA A 23 -20.49 -18.90 -13.05
N PHE A 24 -20.28 -18.72 -11.75
CA PHE A 24 -19.23 -19.38 -10.97
C PHE A 24 -19.79 -19.87 -9.64
N THR A 25 -19.24 -20.97 -9.15
CA THR A 25 -19.42 -21.36 -7.74
C THR A 25 -18.51 -20.52 -6.83
N GLU A 26 -18.80 -20.50 -5.53
CA GLU A 26 -17.95 -19.80 -4.57
C GLU A 26 -16.52 -20.36 -4.55
N GLU A 27 -16.37 -21.69 -4.70
CA GLU A 27 -15.07 -22.35 -4.75
C GLU A 27 -14.27 -21.92 -5.99
N GLU A 28 -14.94 -21.78 -7.15
CA GLU A 28 -14.30 -21.33 -8.37
C GLU A 28 -13.86 -19.87 -8.28
N ILE A 29 -14.71 -18.99 -7.73
CA ILE A 29 -14.34 -17.58 -7.51
C ILE A 29 -13.15 -17.49 -6.55
N LYS A 30 -13.17 -18.25 -5.46
CA LYS A 30 -12.07 -18.28 -4.49
C LYS A 30 -10.78 -18.77 -5.12
N ALA A 31 -10.81 -19.85 -5.89
CA ALA A 31 -9.63 -20.40 -6.56
C ALA A 31 -9.06 -19.42 -7.58
N LEU A 32 -9.90 -18.73 -8.34
CA LEU A 32 -9.50 -17.71 -9.31
C LEU A 32 -8.88 -16.49 -8.59
N TRP A 33 -9.50 -16.05 -7.50
CA TRP A 33 -8.94 -14.99 -6.67
C TRP A 33 -7.58 -15.38 -6.06
N GLU A 34 -7.43 -16.60 -5.52
CA GLU A 34 -6.16 -17.06 -4.96
C GLU A 34 -5.03 -17.02 -6.00
N CYS A 35 -5.32 -17.39 -7.25
CA CYS A 35 -4.36 -17.28 -8.35
C CYS A 35 -4.00 -15.83 -8.68
N ASP A 36 -4.99 -14.95 -8.70
CA ASP A 36 -4.78 -13.53 -9.00
C ASP A 36 -4.04 -12.83 -7.87
N ASN A 37 -4.42 -13.12 -6.63
CA ASN A 37 -3.75 -12.63 -5.43
C ASN A 37 -2.27 -13.05 -5.39
N ALA A 38 -1.96 -14.31 -5.69
CA ALA A 38 -0.59 -14.80 -5.76
C ALA A 38 0.21 -14.08 -6.87
N LYS A 39 -0.41 -13.82 -8.03
CA LYS A 39 0.22 -13.03 -9.09
C LYS A 39 0.59 -11.62 -8.60
N TYR A 40 -0.35 -10.91 -7.96
CA TYR A 40 -0.09 -9.57 -7.44
C TYR A 40 0.96 -9.58 -6.33
N TYR A 41 0.95 -10.58 -5.44
CA TYR A 41 1.99 -10.76 -4.44
C TYR A 41 3.39 -10.86 -5.04
N MET A 42 3.52 -11.61 -6.16
CA MET A 42 4.79 -11.78 -6.86
C MET A 42 5.23 -10.55 -7.65
N GLU A 43 4.28 -9.75 -8.16
CA GLU A 43 4.55 -8.60 -9.02
C GLU A 43 4.59 -7.26 -8.25
N ARG A 44 3.88 -7.16 -7.11
CA ARG A 44 3.64 -5.90 -6.40
C ARG A 44 3.90 -5.98 -4.90
N GLY A 45 3.94 -7.18 -4.35
CA GLY A 45 4.26 -7.48 -2.96
C GLY A 45 5.71 -7.91 -2.77
N PRO A 46 6.04 -8.49 -1.59
CA PRO A 46 7.40 -8.96 -1.29
C PRO A 46 7.89 -10.06 -2.22
N GLY A 47 6.96 -10.85 -2.79
CA GLY A 47 7.29 -11.98 -3.64
C GLY A 47 7.95 -13.15 -2.88
N ILE A 48 8.09 -14.27 -3.60
CA ILE A 48 8.89 -15.41 -3.17
C ILE A 48 10.04 -15.51 -4.17
N ASN A 49 11.27 -15.17 -3.75
CA ASN A 49 12.45 -15.07 -4.63
C ASN A 49 12.13 -14.25 -5.91
N PRO A 50 11.71 -13.00 -5.80
CA PRO A 50 11.25 -12.22 -6.94
C PRO A 50 12.37 -12.00 -7.96
N VAL A 51 12.07 -12.22 -9.23
CA VAL A 51 13.01 -11.93 -10.34
C VAL A 51 13.16 -10.41 -10.53
N TYR A 52 12.08 -9.68 -10.27
CA TYR A 52 12.05 -8.23 -10.27
C TYR A 52 11.42 -7.77 -8.95
N PRO A 53 12.25 -7.44 -7.96
CA PRO A 53 11.73 -6.94 -6.69
C PRO A 53 10.88 -5.70 -6.91
N SER A 54 9.68 -5.69 -6.35
CA SER A 54 8.81 -4.51 -6.37
C SER A 54 9.48 -3.30 -5.74
N GLU A 55 10.44 -3.54 -4.86
CA GLU A 55 11.32 -2.54 -4.23
C GLU A 55 11.99 -1.61 -5.23
N GLN A 56 12.46 -2.13 -6.37
CA GLN A 56 13.12 -1.31 -7.40
C GLN A 56 12.25 -0.18 -7.96
N TYR A 57 10.93 -0.35 -7.98
CA TYR A 57 10.01 0.68 -8.49
C TYR A 57 9.39 1.51 -7.36
N GLY A 58 9.13 0.88 -6.20
CA GLY A 58 8.51 1.52 -5.05
C GLY A 58 9.40 2.55 -4.38
N VAL A 59 10.72 2.33 -4.42
CA VAL A 59 11.72 3.22 -3.85
C VAL A 59 11.59 4.64 -4.42
N TYR A 60 11.45 4.81 -5.73
CA TYR A 60 11.31 6.14 -6.34
C TYR A 60 10.02 6.86 -5.90
N VAL A 61 8.93 6.12 -5.69
CA VAL A 61 7.68 6.70 -5.19
C VAL A 61 7.84 7.11 -3.73
N LEU A 62 8.48 6.28 -2.92
CA LEU A 62 8.77 6.58 -1.52
C LEU A 62 9.70 7.79 -1.41
N GLU A 63 10.77 7.84 -2.21
CA GLU A 63 11.71 8.98 -2.27
C GLU A 63 10.97 10.29 -2.54
N ASP A 64 10.12 10.33 -3.57
CA ASP A 64 9.32 11.53 -3.84
C ASP A 64 8.37 11.90 -2.70
N PHE A 65 7.78 10.91 -2.01
CA PHE A 65 6.96 11.18 -0.82
C PHE A 65 7.78 11.82 0.30
N ILE A 66 8.96 11.30 0.59
CA ILE A 66 9.84 11.79 1.66
C ILE A 66 10.41 13.17 1.32
N ASP A 67 10.93 13.36 0.11
CA ASP A 67 11.48 14.64 -0.34
C ASP A 67 10.43 15.76 -0.28
N ARG A 68 9.22 15.48 -0.76
CA ARG A 68 8.14 16.46 -0.70
C ARG A 68 7.66 16.72 0.72
N ALA A 69 7.69 15.74 1.60
CA ALA A 69 7.38 15.96 3.00
C ALA A 69 8.41 16.88 3.67
N VAL A 70 9.70 16.68 3.40
CA VAL A 70 10.78 17.56 3.87
C VAL A 70 10.59 18.99 3.38
N GLU A 71 10.34 19.18 2.06
CA GLU A 71 10.08 20.50 1.47
C GLU A 71 8.86 21.20 2.10
N ASP A 72 7.78 20.45 2.29
CA ASP A 72 6.51 21.00 2.79
C ASP A 72 6.61 21.35 4.30
N LEU A 73 7.32 20.53 5.06
CA LEU A 73 7.55 20.78 6.49
C LEU A 73 8.48 21.97 6.75
N ALA A 74 9.32 22.35 5.79
CA ALA A 74 10.13 23.56 5.88
C ALA A 74 9.32 24.86 5.72
N GLN A 75 8.05 24.77 5.28
CA GLN A 75 7.18 25.94 5.11
C GLN A 75 6.44 26.26 6.42
N ASP A 76 6.25 27.55 6.68
CA ASP A 76 5.50 28.05 7.85
C ASP A 76 3.99 28.20 7.54
N ARG A 77 3.41 27.18 6.92
CA ARG A 77 1.98 27.12 6.60
C ARG A 77 1.53 25.68 6.41
N PRO A 78 0.25 25.38 6.60
CA PRO A 78 -0.31 24.09 6.22
C PRO A 78 -0.17 23.86 4.71
N VAL A 79 0.23 22.64 4.33
CA VAL A 79 0.33 22.20 2.93
C VAL A 79 -0.47 20.92 2.76
N VAL A 80 -1.20 20.83 1.66
CA VAL A 80 -1.84 19.60 1.21
C VAL A 80 -1.28 19.25 -0.16
N ARG A 81 -0.74 18.04 -0.28
CA ARG A 81 -0.20 17.52 -1.54
C ARG A 81 -0.96 16.27 -1.94
N LEU A 82 -1.55 16.28 -3.11
CA LEU A 82 -2.32 15.17 -3.64
C LEU A 82 -1.56 14.54 -4.82
N ARG A 83 -1.57 13.20 -4.84
CA ARG A 83 -1.10 12.39 -5.96
C ARG A 83 -2.19 11.42 -6.37
N PHE A 84 -2.27 11.17 -7.65
CA PHE A 84 -3.21 10.23 -8.24
C PHE A 84 -2.42 9.15 -8.96
N GLY A 85 -2.84 7.90 -8.82
CA GLY A 85 -2.14 6.75 -9.37
C GLY A 85 -3.05 5.53 -9.46
N HIS A 86 -2.43 4.38 -9.65
CA HIS A 86 -3.09 3.09 -9.73
C HIS A 86 -2.88 2.27 -8.45
N ASP A 87 -3.77 1.31 -8.22
CA ASP A 87 -3.71 0.32 -7.13
C ASP A 87 -2.36 -0.41 -7.07
N GLY A 88 -1.83 -0.79 -8.23
CA GLY A 88 -0.52 -1.44 -8.33
C GLY A 88 0.63 -0.58 -7.78
N CYS A 89 0.58 0.74 -7.97
CA CYS A 89 1.58 1.66 -7.39
C CYS A 89 1.44 1.75 -5.87
N MET A 90 0.21 1.71 -5.36
CA MET A 90 -0.03 1.73 -3.92
C MET A 90 0.47 0.44 -3.25
N MET A 91 0.19 -0.73 -3.84
CA MET A 91 0.67 -2.02 -3.31
C MET A 91 2.20 -2.04 -3.20
N VAL A 92 2.89 -1.59 -4.25
CA VAL A 92 4.35 -1.50 -4.28
C VAL A 92 4.87 -0.51 -3.23
N LEU A 93 4.23 0.66 -3.10
CA LEU A 93 4.59 1.65 -2.07
C LEU A 93 4.45 1.06 -0.66
N TYR A 94 3.33 0.39 -0.35
CA TYR A 94 3.10 -0.21 0.96
C TYR A 94 4.13 -1.30 1.29
N THR A 95 4.52 -2.09 0.29
CA THR A 95 5.56 -3.12 0.41
C THR A 95 6.91 -2.49 0.74
N VAL A 96 7.33 -1.46 0.00
CA VAL A 96 8.61 -0.77 0.21
C VAL A 96 8.64 -0.01 1.53
N MET A 97 7.51 0.55 1.95
CA MET A 97 7.37 1.17 3.27
C MET A 97 7.47 0.14 4.43
N GLY A 98 7.52 -1.15 4.15
CA GLY A 98 7.59 -2.20 5.17
C GLY A 98 6.33 -2.30 6.02
N LEU A 99 5.16 -1.95 5.47
CA LEU A 99 3.93 -1.90 6.26
C LEU A 99 3.45 -3.31 6.64
N PRO A 100 3.07 -3.54 7.90
CA PRO A 100 2.48 -4.81 8.32
C PRO A 100 1.25 -5.17 7.49
N GLY A 101 1.15 -6.43 7.07
CA GLY A 101 0.11 -6.92 6.16
C GLY A 101 0.40 -6.69 4.68
N TRP A 102 1.47 -5.92 4.34
CA TRP A 102 1.87 -5.62 2.96
C TRP A 102 3.28 -6.11 2.63
N SER A 103 4.17 -6.14 3.61
CA SER A 103 5.55 -6.60 3.48
C SER A 103 5.79 -7.97 4.12
N ASP A 104 4.75 -8.62 4.65
CA ASP A 104 4.87 -9.89 5.35
C ASP A 104 5.27 -11.01 4.37
N PRO A 105 6.34 -11.78 4.67
CA PRO A 105 6.79 -12.85 3.80
C PRO A 105 5.87 -14.07 3.88
N ALA A 106 5.44 -14.59 2.74
CA ALA A 106 4.79 -15.90 2.66
C ALA A 106 5.84 -17.02 2.71
N LYS A 107 5.52 -18.13 3.38
CA LYS A 107 6.39 -19.31 3.47
C LYS A 107 6.51 -20.04 2.13
N ASP A 108 5.40 -20.10 1.42
CA ASP A 108 5.27 -20.72 0.09
C ASP A 108 4.04 -20.14 -0.64
N TYR A 109 3.80 -20.58 -1.88
CA TYR A 109 2.68 -20.10 -2.68
C TYR A 109 1.30 -20.34 -2.06
N SER A 110 1.14 -21.41 -1.27
CA SER A 110 -0.14 -21.72 -0.62
C SER A 110 -0.43 -20.82 0.59
N ASP A 111 0.61 -20.21 1.16
CA ASP A 111 0.53 -19.34 2.32
C ASP A 111 0.21 -17.88 1.94
N ILE A 112 0.43 -17.48 0.68
CA ILE A 112 0.20 -16.10 0.23
C ILE A 112 -1.19 -15.60 0.62
N LYS A 113 -2.22 -16.40 0.42
CA LYS A 113 -3.61 -16.07 0.75
C LYS A 113 -3.90 -15.86 2.24
N ASN A 114 -2.97 -16.22 3.11
CA ASN A 114 -3.10 -16.05 4.56
C ASN A 114 -2.44 -14.76 5.04
N VAL A 115 -1.43 -14.28 4.31
CA VAL A 115 -0.59 -13.14 4.75
C VAL A 115 -0.80 -11.88 3.90
N TRP A 116 -1.29 -12.00 2.67
CA TRP A 116 -1.40 -10.87 1.76
C TRP A 116 -2.66 -10.91 0.89
N HIS A 117 -3.31 -9.75 0.69
CA HIS A 117 -4.59 -9.67 0.00
C HIS A 117 -4.66 -8.43 -0.90
N ASN A 118 -4.73 -8.64 -2.22
CA ASN A 118 -4.85 -7.56 -3.21
C ASN A 118 -6.14 -6.74 -3.06
N TYR A 119 -7.22 -7.31 -2.55
CA TYR A 119 -8.50 -6.62 -2.34
C TYR A 119 -8.46 -5.58 -1.21
N ASN A 120 -7.39 -5.51 -0.42
CA ASN A 120 -7.19 -4.44 0.57
C ASN A 120 -6.88 -3.08 -0.09
N VAL A 121 -6.69 -3.05 -1.41
CA VAL A 121 -6.65 -1.83 -2.23
C VAL A 121 -7.88 -1.78 -3.16
N PRO A 122 -9.08 -1.50 -2.62
CA PRO A 122 -10.29 -1.34 -3.43
C PRO A 122 -10.24 -0.08 -4.28
N MET A 123 -11.24 0.09 -5.15
CA MET A 123 -11.40 1.34 -5.91
C MET A 123 -11.47 2.56 -4.97
N ALA A 124 -10.90 3.67 -5.41
CA ALA A 124 -10.75 4.90 -4.63
C ALA A 124 -9.93 4.76 -3.34
N SER A 125 -9.09 3.71 -3.24
CA SER A 125 -8.13 3.59 -2.15
C SER A 125 -7.24 4.81 -2.05
N ASN A 126 -6.89 5.14 -0.82
CA ASN A 126 -5.98 6.24 -0.56
C ASN A 126 -4.98 5.90 0.56
N VAL A 127 -3.84 6.57 0.54
CA VAL A 127 -2.87 6.61 1.62
C VAL A 127 -2.63 8.05 2.02
N GLN A 128 -2.64 8.32 3.30
CA GLN A 128 -2.45 9.65 3.86
C GLN A 128 -1.33 9.61 4.89
N MET A 129 -0.27 10.39 4.66
CA MET A 129 0.76 10.67 5.64
C MET A 129 0.45 12.05 6.23
N VAL A 130 -0.01 12.09 7.47
CA VAL A 130 -0.47 13.30 8.15
C VAL A 130 0.56 13.73 9.19
N PHE A 131 1.01 14.96 9.06
CA PHE A 131 2.04 15.56 9.93
C PHE A 131 1.40 16.50 10.94
N TYR A 132 1.87 16.41 12.17
CA TYR A 132 1.41 17.21 13.29
C TYR A 132 2.62 17.97 13.87
N ARG A 133 2.59 19.29 13.84
CA ARG A 133 3.65 20.14 14.38
C ARG A 133 3.32 20.50 15.83
N GLY A 134 4.26 20.23 16.72
CA GLY A 134 4.19 20.62 18.12
C GLY A 134 4.55 22.09 18.35
N ARG A 135 4.91 22.42 19.58
CA ARG A 135 5.27 23.80 19.95
C ARG A 135 6.67 24.20 19.48
N GLN A 136 7.57 23.25 19.40
CA GLN A 136 8.93 23.48 18.89
C GLN A 136 8.98 23.14 17.41
N PRO A 137 9.81 23.81 16.61
CA PRO A 137 9.90 23.58 15.16
C PRO A 137 10.20 22.13 14.78
N ASP A 138 11.01 21.44 15.59
CA ASP A 138 11.47 20.07 15.35
C ASP A 138 10.55 19.01 16.00
N ASP A 139 9.52 19.45 16.75
CA ASP A 139 8.54 18.56 17.36
C ASP A 139 7.46 18.20 16.33
N ILE A 140 7.81 17.27 15.44
CA ILE A 140 6.94 16.82 14.37
C ILE A 140 6.61 15.33 14.56
N LEU A 141 5.31 15.04 14.63
CA LEU A 141 4.80 13.69 14.61
C LEU A 141 4.16 13.39 13.25
N VAL A 142 4.21 12.15 12.85
CA VAL A 142 3.54 11.65 11.65
C VAL A 142 2.65 10.48 12.00
N ARG A 143 1.54 10.37 11.30
CA ARG A 143 0.61 9.24 11.37
C ARG A 143 0.19 8.84 9.97
N LEU A 144 0.16 7.52 9.73
CA LEU A 144 -0.22 6.96 8.45
C LEU A 144 -1.66 6.44 8.49
N TYR A 145 -2.40 6.68 7.42
CA TYR A 145 -3.73 6.12 7.21
C TYR A 145 -3.80 5.44 5.85
N ILE A 146 -4.49 4.31 5.79
CA ILE A 146 -4.90 3.64 4.55
C ILE A 146 -6.42 3.52 4.58
N ASN A 147 -7.09 4.06 3.58
CA ASN A 147 -8.57 4.09 3.50
C ASN A 147 -9.19 4.60 4.81
N GLU A 148 -8.71 5.76 5.29
CA GLU A 148 -9.09 6.46 6.53
C GLU A 148 -8.88 5.66 7.84
N LYS A 149 -8.30 4.48 7.77
CA LYS A 149 -7.94 3.67 8.94
C LYS A 149 -6.47 3.86 9.28
N VAL A 150 -6.20 3.97 10.57
CA VAL A 150 -4.81 4.08 11.06
C VAL A 150 -4.03 2.84 10.65
N GLN A 151 -2.88 3.06 10.03
CA GLN A 151 -1.95 2.03 9.62
C GLN A 151 -0.67 2.13 10.45
N ALA A 152 -0.24 1.00 11.03
CA ALA A 152 1.05 0.92 11.70
C ALA A 152 2.20 1.05 10.67
N MET A 153 3.27 1.73 11.08
CA MET A 153 4.53 1.80 10.33
C MET A 153 5.60 0.94 11.04
N PRO A 154 6.67 0.52 10.33
CA PRO A 154 7.71 -0.34 10.89
C PRO A 154 8.71 0.43 11.79
N PHE A 155 8.21 1.35 12.61
CA PHE A 155 8.98 2.18 13.52
C PHE A 155 8.42 2.07 14.94
N GLU A 156 9.19 2.53 15.94
CA GLU A 156 8.72 2.58 17.33
C GLU A 156 7.74 3.74 17.50
N PRO A 157 6.48 3.50 17.85
CA PRO A 157 5.50 4.55 18.05
C PRO A 157 5.72 5.27 19.39
N VAL A 158 5.47 6.57 19.44
CA VAL A 158 5.44 7.34 20.68
C VAL A 158 4.09 7.28 21.39
N GLY A 159 3.06 6.69 20.76
CA GLY A 159 1.71 6.42 21.27
C GLY A 159 0.69 6.40 20.14
N ASP A 160 -0.33 5.55 20.23
CA ASP A 160 -1.47 5.46 19.29
C ASP A 160 -1.10 5.54 17.79
N CYS A 161 -0.02 4.84 17.37
CA CYS A 161 0.52 4.90 16.01
C CYS A 161 0.90 6.32 15.54
N PHE A 162 1.37 7.18 16.47
CA PHE A 162 2.12 8.37 16.14
C PHE A 162 3.61 8.06 16.20
N TYR A 163 4.36 8.58 15.25
CA TYR A 163 5.79 8.34 15.11
C TYR A 163 6.53 9.68 15.06
N ARG A 164 7.76 9.73 15.59
CA ARG A 164 8.62 10.90 15.40
C ARG A 164 9.01 10.99 13.94
N TRP A 165 8.85 12.16 13.36
CA TRP A 165 9.23 12.36 11.95
C TRP A 165 10.72 12.08 11.70
N GLU A 166 11.58 12.45 12.64
CA GLU A 166 13.02 12.19 12.53
C GLU A 166 13.35 10.69 12.38
N ASP A 167 12.67 9.82 13.13
CA ASP A 167 12.86 8.37 13.07
C ASP A 167 12.34 7.79 11.74
N VAL A 168 11.18 8.27 11.30
CA VAL A 168 10.57 7.87 10.01
C VAL A 168 11.43 8.34 8.85
N LEU A 169 11.90 9.58 8.87
CA LEU A 169 12.79 10.13 7.85
C LEU A 169 14.10 9.35 7.75
N ALA A 170 14.73 9.08 8.90
CA ALA A 170 15.97 8.31 8.93
C ALA A 170 15.77 6.90 8.37
N GLY A 171 14.74 6.17 8.84
CA GLY A 171 14.49 4.81 8.41
C GLY A 171 14.13 4.70 6.91
N TYR A 172 13.28 5.58 6.39
CA TYR A 172 12.96 5.57 4.96
C TYR A 172 14.12 6.08 4.08
N THR A 173 14.96 6.98 4.59
CA THR A 173 16.20 7.37 3.90
C THR A 173 17.13 6.17 3.73
N ASP A 174 17.22 5.30 4.73
CA ASP A 174 18.04 4.08 4.64
C ASP A 174 17.45 3.07 3.64
N VAL A 175 16.13 2.91 3.60
CA VAL A 175 15.44 2.09 2.58
C VAL A 175 15.73 2.62 1.17
N ILE A 176 15.62 3.94 0.96
CA ILE A 176 15.85 4.59 -0.33
C ILE A 176 17.30 4.39 -0.81
N LYS A 177 18.29 4.46 0.10
CA LYS A 177 19.70 4.25 -0.25
C LYS A 177 20.06 2.79 -0.53
N ALA A 178 19.28 1.84 -0.02
CA ALA A 178 19.53 0.41 -0.18
C ALA A 178 18.94 -0.16 -1.49
N GLY A 179 17.93 0.48 -2.09
CA GLY A 179 17.28 0.08 -3.34
C GLY A 179 17.86 0.81 -4.55
#